data_36f3e56248c30fac7f4b9d9224f8c28a
#
_entry.id   36f3e56248c30fac7f4b9d9224f8c28a
#
_cell.length_a   1.000
_cell.length_b   1.000
_cell.length_c   1.000
_cell.angle_alpha   90.00
_cell.angle_beta   90.00
_cell.angle_gamma   90.00
#
_symmetry.space_group_name_H-M   'P 1'
#
loop_
_entity.id
_entity.type
_entity.pdbx_description
1 polymer ?
#
loop_
_entity_poly.entity_id
_entity_poly.type
_entity_poly.pdbx_seq_one_letter_code
_entity_poly.pdbx_strand_id
1 'polypeptide(L)'
;MFLKGITQEDQLKKYAQILINQEGSAWVETDMRAMMNPTRMKTIGQCAEKLATHIHMKCPQCKLLGFSPDKPLHGLPCAQCGQPTSSVIGWLHRCARCGYQQLEHNKGGKLLEDPGF
;
A
#
# COMPACT_ATOMS: atom_id res chain seq x y z
N MET A 1 14.27 -33.63 -2.63
CA MET A 1 14.84 -32.41 -3.28
C MET A 1 13.89 -31.22 -3.02
N PHE A 2 14.45 -30.08 -2.72
CA PHE A 2 13.71 -28.88 -2.40
C PHE A 2 14.16 -27.71 -3.30
N LEU A 3 13.30 -27.26 -4.21
CA LEU A 3 13.61 -26.21 -5.17
C LEU A 3 12.75 -24.97 -4.92
N LYS A 4 13.37 -23.81 -4.92
CA LYS A 4 12.70 -22.51 -4.71
C LYS A 4 13.06 -21.52 -5.82
N GLY A 5 12.20 -20.51 -5.99
CA GLY A 5 12.47 -19.40 -6.89
C GLY A 5 12.32 -19.73 -8.37
N ILE A 6 11.48 -20.71 -8.69
CA ILE A 6 11.14 -21.03 -10.08
C ILE A 6 10.19 -19.95 -10.60
N THR A 7 10.56 -19.29 -11.69
CA THR A 7 9.79 -18.20 -12.30
C THR A 7 9.33 -18.52 -13.74
N GLN A 8 9.84 -19.60 -14.31
CA GLN A 8 9.56 -20.00 -15.68
C GLN A 8 8.78 -21.31 -15.72
N GLU A 9 7.75 -21.37 -16.55
CA GLU A 9 6.90 -22.55 -16.68
C GLU A 9 7.70 -23.79 -17.15
N ASP A 10 8.62 -23.59 -18.09
CA ASP A 10 9.46 -24.69 -18.60
C ASP A 10 10.34 -25.30 -17.53
N GLN A 11 10.90 -24.45 -16.66
CA GLN A 11 11.70 -24.92 -15.51
C GLN A 11 10.82 -25.70 -14.53
N LEU A 12 9.60 -25.21 -14.26
CA LEU A 12 8.66 -25.89 -13.38
C LEU A 12 8.35 -27.30 -13.92
N LYS A 13 7.99 -27.40 -15.18
CA LYS A 13 7.69 -28.69 -15.83
C LYS A 13 8.88 -29.65 -15.79
N LYS A 14 10.08 -29.15 -16.09
CA LYS A 14 11.32 -29.93 -16.07
C LYS A 14 11.59 -30.50 -14.69
N TYR A 15 11.58 -29.68 -13.66
CA TYR A 15 11.86 -30.12 -12.28
C TYR A 15 10.74 -31.00 -11.70
N ALA A 16 9.50 -30.72 -12.01
CA ALA A 16 8.39 -31.59 -11.62
C ALA A 16 8.54 -32.98 -12.24
N GLN A 17 8.91 -33.10 -13.51
CA GLN A 17 9.12 -34.37 -14.17
C GLN A 17 10.28 -35.15 -13.56
N ILE A 18 11.39 -34.50 -13.20
CA ILE A 18 12.51 -35.12 -12.50
C ILE A 18 12.06 -35.70 -11.17
N LEU A 19 11.32 -34.94 -10.37
CA LEU A 19 10.81 -35.39 -9.08
C LEU A 19 9.83 -36.56 -9.20
N ILE A 20 8.93 -36.50 -10.17
CA ILE A 20 7.97 -37.58 -10.45
C ILE A 20 8.72 -38.87 -10.81
N ASN A 21 9.78 -38.77 -11.62
CA ASN A 21 10.57 -39.94 -12.03
C ASN A 21 11.39 -40.53 -10.87
N GLN A 22 11.82 -39.70 -9.93
CA GLN A 22 12.61 -40.15 -8.76
C GLN A 22 11.74 -40.62 -7.59
N GLU A 23 10.69 -39.86 -7.26
CA GLU A 23 9.92 -40.03 -6.03
C GLU A 23 8.48 -40.51 -6.30
N GLY A 24 8.06 -40.61 -7.56
CA GLY A 24 6.70 -40.99 -7.93
C GLY A 24 5.69 -39.87 -7.90
N SER A 25 5.98 -38.75 -7.25
CA SER A 25 5.12 -37.57 -7.18
C SER A 25 5.93 -36.28 -6.97
N ALA A 26 5.32 -35.13 -7.24
CA ALA A 26 5.90 -33.82 -6.99
C ALA A 26 4.87 -32.92 -6.31
N TRP A 27 5.26 -32.30 -5.19
CA TRP A 27 4.45 -31.31 -4.50
C TRP A 27 4.85 -29.92 -5.01
N VAL A 28 3.88 -29.14 -5.47
CA VAL A 28 4.10 -27.79 -6.02
C VAL A 28 3.29 -26.79 -5.21
N GLU A 29 3.94 -25.75 -4.76
CA GLU A 29 3.32 -24.65 -4.02
C GLU A 29 3.65 -23.29 -4.66
N THR A 30 2.73 -22.35 -4.54
CA THR A 30 2.99 -20.96 -4.91
C THR A 30 3.99 -20.32 -3.95
N ASP A 31 5.03 -19.68 -4.48
CA ASP A 31 5.94 -18.90 -3.66
C ASP A 31 5.28 -17.57 -3.25
N MET A 32 4.91 -17.49 -1.98
CA MET A 32 4.19 -16.33 -1.42
C MET A 32 5.10 -15.18 -0.96
N ARG A 33 6.41 -15.28 -1.15
CA ARG A 33 7.34 -14.18 -0.84
C ARG A 33 7.04 -12.98 -1.73
N ALA A 34 7.09 -11.78 -1.15
CA ALA A 34 6.76 -10.55 -1.87
C ALA A 34 7.60 -10.37 -3.14
N MET A 35 8.90 -10.70 -3.07
CA MET A 35 9.84 -10.59 -4.19
C MET A 35 9.45 -11.43 -5.42
N MET A 36 8.66 -12.48 -5.22
CA MET A 36 8.21 -13.38 -6.29
C MET A 36 6.88 -12.93 -6.93
N ASN A 37 6.30 -11.85 -6.43
CA ASN A 37 5.05 -11.28 -6.94
C ASN A 37 5.30 -9.90 -7.55
N PRO A 38 5.38 -9.77 -8.90
CA PRO A 38 5.66 -8.50 -9.56
C PRO A 38 4.64 -7.40 -9.24
N THR A 39 3.36 -7.74 -9.13
CA THR A 39 2.30 -6.79 -8.79
C THR A 39 2.48 -6.23 -7.36
N ARG A 40 2.77 -7.10 -6.42
CA ARG A 40 3.06 -6.72 -5.03
C ARG A 40 4.32 -5.85 -4.96
N MET A 41 5.38 -6.21 -5.66
CA MET A 41 6.62 -5.43 -5.69
C MET A 41 6.42 -4.03 -6.27
N LYS A 42 5.57 -3.88 -7.28
CA LYS A 42 5.19 -2.57 -7.82
C LYS A 42 4.49 -1.71 -6.75
N THR A 43 3.54 -2.28 -6.04
CA THR A 43 2.83 -1.58 -4.95
C THR A 43 3.76 -1.20 -3.81
N ILE A 44 4.67 -2.09 -3.42
CA ILE A 44 5.70 -1.83 -2.41
C ILE A 44 6.60 -0.67 -2.85
N GLY A 45 7.04 -0.66 -4.11
CA GLY A 45 7.84 0.43 -4.68
C GLY A 45 7.12 1.78 -4.61
N GLN A 46 5.86 1.84 -4.99
CA GLN A 46 5.04 3.05 -4.89
C GLN A 46 4.89 3.53 -3.44
N CYS A 47 4.71 2.61 -2.51
CA CYS A 47 4.64 2.93 -1.08
C CYS A 47 5.98 3.50 -0.56
N ALA A 48 7.09 2.91 -0.96
CA ALA A 48 8.42 3.36 -0.58
C ALA A 48 8.72 4.77 -1.13
N GLU A 49 8.33 5.07 -2.36
CA GLU A 49 8.47 6.41 -2.97
C GLU A 49 7.66 7.46 -2.20
N LYS A 50 6.41 7.13 -1.84
CA LYS A 50 5.58 8.01 -1.02
C LYS A 50 6.19 8.25 0.35
N LEU A 51 6.70 7.23 1.00
CA LEU A 51 7.37 7.34 2.30
C LEU A 51 8.60 8.25 2.21
N ALA A 52 9.43 8.09 1.18
CA ALA A 52 10.58 8.95 0.94
C ALA A 52 10.17 10.41 0.76
N THR A 53 9.11 10.66 0.00
CA THR A 53 8.54 12.02 -0.17
C THR A 53 8.09 12.60 1.16
N HIS A 54 7.37 11.84 1.98
CA HIS A 54 6.87 12.29 3.27
C HIS A 54 8.00 12.62 4.26
N ILE A 55 9.06 11.82 4.28
CA ILE A 55 10.23 12.07 5.13
C ILE A 55 10.89 13.42 4.82
N HIS A 56 10.91 13.80 3.53
CA HIS A 56 11.53 15.05 3.07
C HIS A 56 10.61 16.27 3.14
N MET A 57 9.34 16.12 3.46
CA MET A 57 8.42 17.25 3.66
C MET A 57 8.84 18.07 4.89
N LYS A 58 8.86 19.38 4.73
CA LYS A 58 9.27 20.33 5.77
C LYS A 58 8.08 21.04 6.37
N CYS A 59 8.11 21.25 7.68
CA CYS A 59 7.14 22.12 8.33
C CYS A 59 7.24 23.54 7.78
N PRO A 60 6.14 24.18 7.36
CA PRO A 60 6.14 25.54 6.86
C PRO A 60 6.65 26.57 7.86
N GLN A 61 6.47 26.31 9.16
CA GLN A 61 6.82 27.24 10.22
C GLN A 61 8.24 27.06 10.72
N CYS A 62 8.64 25.84 11.12
CA CYS A 62 9.95 25.61 11.75
C CYS A 62 10.93 24.83 10.89
N LYS A 63 10.54 24.41 9.68
CA LYS A 63 11.37 23.67 8.72
C LYS A 63 11.82 22.28 9.16
N LEU A 64 11.24 21.73 10.22
CA LEU A 64 11.52 20.36 10.63
C LEU A 64 11.08 19.37 9.54
N LEU A 65 11.92 18.40 9.24
CA LEU A 65 11.59 17.31 8.30
C LEU A 65 10.52 16.37 8.88
N GLY A 66 9.81 15.69 7.98
CA GLY A 66 8.78 14.73 8.37
C GLY A 66 7.39 15.35 8.59
N PHE A 67 7.15 16.56 8.09
CA PHE A 67 5.82 17.18 8.11
C PHE A 67 4.93 16.51 7.07
N SER A 68 4.33 15.40 7.44
CA SER A 68 3.53 14.52 6.58
C SER A 68 2.15 14.26 7.19
N PRO A 69 1.25 13.59 6.46
CA PRO A 69 -0.04 13.19 7.03
C PRO A 69 0.14 12.42 8.32
N ASP A 70 -0.41 12.97 9.41
CA ASP A 70 -0.32 12.39 10.76
C ASP A 70 -1.61 11.66 11.13
N LYS A 71 -2.75 12.28 10.85
CA LYS A 71 -4.05 11.77 11.29
C LYS A 71 -5.12 11.92 10.20
N PRO A 72 -5.86 10.84 9.88
CA PRO A 72 -7.02 10.96 9.01
C PRO A 72 -8.15 11.72 9.71
N LEU A 73 -8.84 12.57 8.98
CA LEU A 73 -10.08 13.19 9.41
C LEU A 73 -11.24 12.52 8.72
N HIS A 74 -12.17 12.02 9.52
CA HIS A 74 -13.39 11.37 9.05
C HIS A 74 -14.56 12.36 9.00
N GLY A 75 -15.65 11.96 8.37
CA GLY A 75 -16.84 12.77 8.31
C GLY A 75 -17.21 13.24 6.91
N LEU A 76 -16.76 12.54 5.85
CA LEU A 76 -17.20 12.82 4.50
C LEU A 76 -18.73 12.73 4.43
N PRO A 77 -19.45 13.77 3.98
CA PRO A 77 -20.90 13.74 3.94
C PRO A 77 -21.45 12.65 3.01
N CYS A 78 -22.54 12.02 3.41
CA CYS A 78 -23.28 11.10 2.55
C CYS A 78 -23.91 11.84 1.39
N ALA A 79 -23.77 11.33 0.17
CA ALA A 79 -24.36 11.93 -1.03
C ALA A 79 -25.89 11.96 -1.01
N GLN A 80 -26.52 11.06 -0.26
CA GLN A 80 -27.97 10.94 -0.19
C GLN A 80 -28.61 11.82 0.90
N CYS A 81 -28.06 11.80 2.12
CA CYS A 81 -28.68 12.47 3.26
C CYS A 81 -27.82 13.60 3.88
N GLY A 82 -26.59 13.77 3.44
CA GLY A 82 -25.69 14.81 3.96
C GLY A 82 -25.12 14.55 5.35
N GLN A 83 -25.44 13.43 5.98
CA GLN A 83 -24.90 13.10 7.30
C GLN A 83 -23.42 12.69 7.20
N PRO A 84 -22.61 12.99 8.23
CA PRO A 84 -21.22 12.55 8.26
C PRO A 84 -21.09 11.03 8.23
N THR A 85 -20.17 10.54 7.41
CA THR A 85 -19.84 9.11 7.31
C THR A 85 -18.49 8.82 7.99
N SER A 86 -18.09 7.55 8.03
CA SER A 86 -16.76 7.12 8.50
C SER A 86 -15.67 7.31 7.46
N SER A 87 -15.99 7.76 6.27
CA SER A 87 -15.01 7.98 5.20
C SER A 87 -14.13 9.18 5.48
N VAL A 88 -12.89 9.10 4.95
CA VAL A 88 -11.86 10.12 5.17
C VAL A 88 -12.13 11.34 4.29
N ILE A 89 -12.29 12.51 4.90
CA ILE A 89 -12.45 13.79 4.22
C ILE A 89 -11.10 14.46 3.88
N GLY A 90 -10.07 14.15 4.65
CA GLY A 90 -8.76 14.74 4.48
C GLY A 90 -7.77 14.24 5.51
N TRP A 91 -6.59 14.81 5.50
CA TRP A 91 -5.50 14.45 6.38
C TRP A 91 -4.99 15.67 7.14
N LEU A 92 -4.79 15.50 8.44
CA LEU A 92 -4.15 16.51 9.27
C LEU A 92 -2.64 16.28 9.26
N HIS A 93 -1.90 17.32 8.87
CA HIS A 93 -0.45 17.39 9.02
C HIS A 93 -0.13 18.13 10.31
N ARG A 94 0.71 17.58 11.15
CA ARG A 94 1.11 18.19 12.40
C ARG A 94 2.62 18.11 12.58
N CYS A 95 3.22 19.24 12.94
CA CYS A 95 4.64 19.27 13.27
C CYS A 95 4.87 18.76 14.69
N ALA A 96 5.76 17.78 14.83
CA ALA A 96 6.09 17.21 16.14
C ALA A 96 6.85 18.18 17.05
N ARG A 97 7.53 19.20 16.47
CA ARG A 97 8.32 20.16 17.22
C ARG A 97 7.57 21.43 17.60
N CYS A 98 6.98 22.11 16.62
CA CYS A 98 6.32 23.41 16.88
C CYS A 98 4.80 23.31 17.01
N GLY A 99 4.20 22.16 16.76
CA GLY A 99 2.76 21.95 16.85
C GLY A 99 1.95 22.57 15.71
N TYR A 100 2.60 23.13 14.68
CA TYR A 100 1.91 23.67 13.51
C TYR A 100 1.05 22.59 12.86
N GLN A 101 -0.18 22.94 12.51
CA GLN A 101 -1.15 22.03 11.89
C GLN A 101 -1.65 22.59 10.57
N GLN A 102 -1.84 21.71 9.61
CA GLN A 102 -2.42 22.03 8.33
C GLN A 102 -3.35 20.88 7.87
N LEU A 103 -4.53 21.26 7.41
CA LEU A 103 -5.49 20.30 6.85
C LEU A 103 -5.30 20.19 5.35
N GLU A 104 -5.14 18.98 4.86
CA GLU A 104 -5.13 18.66 3.45
C GLU A 104 -6.40 17.86 3.09
N HIS A 105 -7.26 18.44 2.26
CA HIS A 105 -8.41 17.72 1.72
C HIS A 105 -7.97 16.72 0.65
N ASN A 106 -8.71 15.63 0.50
CA ASN A 106 -8.44 14.62 -0.52
C ASN A 106 -8.45 15.26 -1.92
N LYS A 107 -7.30 15.21 -2.58
CA LYS A 107 -7.15 15.68 -3.96
C LYS A 107 -7.84 14.72 -4.91
N GLY A 108 -8.86 15.18 -5.62
CA GLY A 108 -9.66 14.38 -6.54
C GLY A 108 -10.61 13.41 -5.85
N GLY A 109 -10.81 13.59 -4.55
CA GLY A 109 -11.77 12.81 -3.79
C GLY A 109 -13.20 13.22 -4.05
N LYS A 110 -14.10 12.28 -3.90
CA LYS A 110 -15.50 12.54 -3.75
C LYS A 110 -15.67 13.46 -2.54
N LEU A 111 -16.36 14.58 -2.72
CA LEU A 111 -16.76 15.42 -1.59
C LEU A 111 -17.89 14.77 -0.78
N LEU A 112 -18.57 13.82 -1.38
CA LEU A 112 -19.72 13.11 -0.80
C LEU A 112 -19.50 11.60 -0.93
N GLU A 113 -19.84 10.88 0.11
CA GLU A 113 -19.86 9.42 0.09
C GLU A 113 -21.06 8.92 -0.68
N ASP A 114 -20.83 7.97 -1.58
CA ASP A 114 -21.91 7.28 -2.28
C ASP A 114 -22.54 6.25 -1.33
N PRO A 115 -23.85 6.28 -1.10
CA PRO A 115 -24.51 5.31 -0.24
C PRO A 115 -24.64 3.92 -0.88
N GLY A 116 -24.30 3.78 -2.16
CA GLY A 116 -24.27 2.48 -2.85
C GLY A 116 -23.09 1.64 -2.36
N PHE A 117 -23.36 0.49 -1.82
CA PHE A 117 -22.34 -0.45 -1.29
C PHE A 117 -21.98 -1.47 -2.31
#